data_8a3d509d3bc3c8b87255447edaefde98
#
_entry.id   8a3d509d3bc3c8b87255447edaefde98
#
_cell.length_a   1.000
_cell.length_b   1.000
_cell.length_c   1.000
_cell.angle_alpha   90.00
_cell.angle_beta   90.00
_cell.angle_gamma   90.00
#
_symmetry.space_group_name_H-M   'P 1'
#
loop_
_entity.id
_entity.type
_entity.pdbx_description
1 polymer ?
#
loop_
_entity_poly.entity_id
_entity_poly.type
_entity_poly.pdbx_seq_one_letter_code
_entity_poly.pdbx_strand_id
1 'polypeptide(L)'
;MKVLHLISQYPSKTGSGIYLTEVYKNLKKMNFIQKVVCCMNDDDIIETNFDDYEIIKFKTNDLPFPVVGMSDVMPYESYLFSNLIGESLEKYIDVFTNRIKDVIESFNPDIIFTNHLYIMSSIVASLELKCKVYGFCHGTDLRQLYKNDIHKEFIYNNLPKLDGIFCLSEKQKIEIINVFNYSPDKIHVIGGGYDIDFCYKGKDKIYNKNSKIKLIYAGKFSRSKGIIYLLKAFEKI
;
A
#
# COMPACT_ATOMS: atom_id res chain seq x y z
N MET A 1 -17.07 14.16 8.24
CA MET A 1 -16.62 13.66 6.93
C MET A 1 -16.34 12.17 7.07
N LYS A 2 -16.83 11.37 6.13
CA LYS A 2 -16.66 9.91 6.07
C LYS A 2 -15.51 9.55 5.11
N VAL A 3 -14.56 8.79 5.60
CA VAL A 3 -13.39 8.36 4.84
C VAL A 3 -13.37 6.83 4.71
N LEU A 4 -13.36 6.34 3.48
CA LEU A 4 -13.17 4.93 3.17
C LEU A 4 -11.72 4.67 2.80
N HIS A 5 -11.07 3.77 3.51
CA HIS A 5 -9.70 3.32 3.22
C HIS A 5 -9.72 1.95 2.56
N LEU A 6 -9.00 1.79 1.46
CA LEU A 6 -8.89 0.54 0.73
C LEU A 6 -7.44 0.08 0.65
N ILE A 7 -7.20 -1.18 0.95
CA ILE A 7 -5.90 -1.83 0.81
C ILE A 7 -6.07 -3.29 0.38
N SER A 8 -5.42 -3.71 -0.71
CA SER A 8 -5.55 -5.05 -1.29
C SER A 8 -4.72 -6.13 -0.61
N GLN A 9 -4.28 -5.88 0.62
CA GLN A 9 -3.45 -6.80 1.41
C GLN A 9 -3.69 -6.61 2.91
N TYR A 10 -2.93 -7.35 3.74
CA TYR A 10 -3.04 -7.25 5.20
C TYR A 10 -2.76 -5.85 5.71
N PRO A 11 -3.57 -5.34 6.64
CA PRO A 11 -3.45 -3.97 7.12
C PRO A 11 -2.33 -3.76 8.14
N SER A 12 -1.78 -4.83 8.74
CA SER A 12 -0.82 -4.75 9.86
C SER A 12 0.57 -5.32 9.55
N LYS A 13 0.70 -6.19 8.54
CA LYS A 13 1.93 -6.96 8.30
C LYS A 13 2.88 -6.34 7.26
N THR A 14 2.54 -5.19 6.69
CA THR A 14 3.31 -4.55 5.60
C THR A 14 3.57 -3.08 5.87
N GLY A 15 4.56 -2.50 5.19
CA GLY A 15 4.86 -1.06 5.32
C GLY A 15 3.67 -0.17 4.95
N SER A 16 2.95 -0.51 3.87
CA SER A 16 1.74 0.22 3.46
C SER A 16 0.57 0.04 4.44
N GLY A 17 0.45 -1.17 5.04
CA GLY A 17 -0.55 -1.41 6.07
C GLY A 17 -0.28 -0.62 7.35
N ILE A 18 0.99 -0.56 7.79
CA ILE A 18 1.40 0.29 8.92
C ILE A 18 1.12 1.76 8.60
N TYR A 19 1.46 2.22 7.38
CA TYR A 19 1.17 3.59 6.95
C TYR A 19 -0.33 3.90 7.00
N LEU A 20 -1.17 3.03 6.46
CA LEU A 20 -2.63 3.16 6.53
C LEU A 20 -3.10 3.25 7.97
N THR A 21 -2.58 2.38 8.85
CA THR A 21 -2.94 2.38 10.29
C THR A 21 -2.61 3.72 10.95
N GLU A 22 -1.47 4.31 10.65
CA GLU A 22 -1.10 5.61 11.21
C GLU A 22 -1.95 6.77 10.62
N VAL A 23 -2.27 6.73 9.33
CA VAL A 23 -3.23 7.67 8.71
C VAL A 23 -4.59 7.56 9.40
N TYR A 24 -5.11 6.33 9.57
CA TYR A 24 -6.37 6.06 10.26
C TYR A 24 -6.38 6.63 11.68
N LYS A 25 -5.35 6.34 12.49
CA LYS A 25 -5.22 6.85 13.87
C LYS A 25 -5.24 8.38 13.93
N ASN A 26 -4.53 9.05 13.03
CA ASN A 26 -4.46 10.49 13.02
C ASN A 26 -5.79 11.13 12.57
N LEU A 27 -6.46 10.59 11.57
CA LEU A 27 -7.78 11.03 11.16
C LEU A 27 -8.83 10.76 12.24
N LYS A 28 -8.70 9.68 13.03
CA LYS A 28 -9.55 9.41 14.20
C LYS A 28 -9.42 10.51 15.26
N LYS A 29 -8.19 10.98 15.54
CA LYS A 29 -7.95 12.14 16.44
C LYS A 29 -8.63 13.42 15.93
N MET A 30 -8.86 13.53 14.63
CA MET A 30 -9.56 14.66 13.99
C MET A 30 -11.08 14.43 13.86
N ASN A 31 -11.63 13.38 14.48
CA ASN A 31 -13.05 13.02 14.49
C ASN A 31 -13.63 12.68 13.10
N PHE A 32 -12.84 12.11 12.20
CA PHE A 32 -13.36 11.53 10.96
C PHE A 32 -14.04 10.19 11.24
N ILE A 33 -15.17 9.96 10.58
CA ILE A 33 -15.83 8.65 10.56
C ILE A 33 -15.13 7.82 9.49
N GLN A 34 -14.61 6.65 9.85
CA GLN A 34 -13.74 5.90 8.96
C GLN A 34 -14.16 4.44 8.86
N LYS A 35 -14.03 3.88 7.67
CA LYS A 35 -14.16 2.44 7.41
C LYS A 35 -12.95 1.97 6.61
N VAL A 36 -12.48 0.75 6.87
CA VAL A 36 -11.36 0.13 6.16
C VAL A 36 -11.83 -1.12 5.44
N VAL A 37 -11.48 -1.26 4.16
CA VAL A 37 -11.56 -2.54 3.44
C VAL A 37 -10.14 -3.04 3.24
N CYS A 38 -9.87 -4.23 3.74
CA CYS A 38 -8.57 -4.90 3.62
C CYS A 38 -8.72 -6.35 3.17
N CYS A 39 -7.61 -7.03 2.93
CA CYS A 39 -7.60 -8.40 2.45
C CYS A 39 -6.81 -9.30 3.40
N MET A 40 -7.23 -10.57 3.49
CA MET A 40 -6.50 -11.62 4.20
C MET A 40 -6.88 -13.01 3.68
N ASN A 41 -6.07 -14.01 3.99
CA ASN A 41 -6.45 -15.40 3.77
C ASN A 41 -7.51 -15.82 4.81
N ASP A 42 -8.39 -16.74 4.46
CA ASP A 42 -9.50 -17.15 5.33
C ASP A 42 -9.03 -17.86 6.61
N ASP A 43 -7.88 -18.53 6.52
CA ASP A 43 -7.23 -19.27 7.64
C ASP A 43 -6.39 -18.38 8.56
N ASP A 44 -6.25 -17.08 8.27
CA ASP A 44 -5.50 -16.14 9.10
C ASP A 44 -6.41 -15.38 10.09
N ILE A 45 -5.78 -14.88 11.15
CA ILE A 45 -6.43 -14.01 12.14
C ILE A 45 -6.01 -12.56 11.87
N ILE A 46 -7.01 -11.67 11.81
CA ILE A 46 -6.73 -10.25 11.67
C ILE A 46 -6.34 -9.64 13.02
N GLU A 47 -5.20 -8.96 13.02
CA GLU A 47 -4.79 -8.11 14.12
C GLU A 47 -4.89 -6.66 13.66
N THR A 48 -5.93 -5.95 14.10
CA THR A 48 -6.15 -4.54 13.74
C THR A 48 -6.81 -3.77 14.87
N ASN A 49 -6.58 -2.44 14.87
CA ASN A 49 -7.19 -1.48 15.80
C ASN A 49 -8.21 -0.58 15.07
N PHE A 50 -8.77 -1.02 13.95
CA PHE A 50 -9.82 -0.29 13.25
C PHE A 50 -11.17 -0.54 13.96
N ASP A 51 -11.96 0.51 14.13
CA ASP A 51 -13.28 0.40 14.77
C ASP A 51 -14.32 -0.20 13.81
N ASP A 52 -14.22 0.12 12.50
CA ASP A 52 -15.10 -0.37 11.45
C ASP A 52 -14.26 -0.82 10.24
N TYR A 53 -14.36 -2.11 9.90
CA TYR A 53 -13.64 -2.68 8.79
C TYR A 53 -14.38 -3.85 8.14
N GLU A 54 -14.07 -4.09 6.88
CA GLU A 54 -14.48 -5.27 6.14
C GLU A 54 -13.27 -5.98 5.53
N ILE A 55 -13.40 -7.29 5.39
CA ILE A 55 -12.33 -8.14 4.89
C ILE A 55 -12.79 -8.83 3.61
N ILE A 56 -12.02 -8.65 2.54
CA ILE A 56 -12.11 -9.50 1.36
C ILE A 56 -11.22 -10.72 1.61
N LYS A 57 -11.87 -11.88 1.78
CA LYS A 57 -11.20 -13.13 2.12
C LYS A 57 -10.74 -13.88 0.88
N PHE A 58 -9.50 -14.33 0.93
CA PHE A 58 -8.87 -15.22 -0.05
C PHE A 58 -8.82 -16.65 0.49
N LYS A 59 -8.47 -17.64 -0.36
CA LYS A 59 -8.59 -19.08 -0.08
C LYS A 59 -10.04 -19.49 0.18
N THR A 60 -10.96 -18.86 -0.52
CA THR A 60 -12.40 -19.13 -0.53
C THR A 60 -12.84 -19.65 -1.89
N ASN A 61 -14.11 -20.00 -2.04
CA ASN A 61 -14.65 -20.39 -3.35
C ASN A 61 -14.59 -19.27 -4.38
N ASP A 62 -14.75 -18.02 -3.94
CA ASP A 62 -14.73 -16.83 -4.82
C ASP A 62 -13.30 -16.47 -5.25
N LEU A 63 -12.35 -16.55 -4.32
CA LEU A 63 -10.92 -16.26 -4.55
C LEU A 63 -10.08 -17.46 -4.06
N PRO A 64 -9.96 -18.54 -4.86
CA PRO A 64 -9.38 -19.81 -4.41
C PRO A 64 -7.83 -19.82 -4.32
N PHE A 65 -7.21 -18.68 -4.24
CA PHE A 65 -5.77 -18.48 -4.13
C PHE A 65 -5.45 -17.57 -2.94
N PRO A 66 -4.19 -17.56 -2.45
CA PRO A 66 -3.77 -16.66 -1.37
C PRO A 66 -3.86 -15.18 -1.76
N VAL A 67 -3.88 -14.29 -0.77
CA VAL A 67 -3.83 -12.83 -0.97
C VAL A 67 -2.70 -12.45 -1.92
N VAL A 68 -3.01 -11.63 -2.93
CA VAL A 68 -2.02 -11.22 -3.93
C VAL A 68 -1.07 -10.18 -3.32
N GLY A 69 0.23 -10.50 -3.29
CA GLY A 69 1.24 -9.68 -2.65
C GLY A 69 1.75 -8.53 -3.53
N MET A 70 1.83 -7.32 -2.98
CA MET A 70 2.50 -6.19 -3.64
C MET A 70 4.03 -6.34 -3.74
N SER A 71 4.59 -7.40 -3.19
CA SER A 71 6.00 -7.77 -3.29
C SER A 71 6.09 -9.28 -3.50
N ASP A 72 7.11 -9.73 -4.23
CA ASP A 72 7.30 -11.17 -4.50
C ASP A 72 7.59 -11.97 -3.20
N VAL A 73 8.01 -11.29 -2.15
CA VAL A 73 8.22 -11.88 -0.81
C VAL A 73 7.39 -11.10 0.20
N MET A 74 6.35 -11.74 0.70
CA MET A 74 5.46 -11.19 1.72
C MET A 74 5.72 -11.86 3.08
N PRO A 75 5.35 -11.24 4.20
CA PRO A 75 5.46 -11.84 5.53
C PRO A 75 4.32 -12.85 5.86
N TYR A 76 3.54 -13.23 4.87
CA TYR A 76 2.45 -14.19 4.92
C TYR A 76 2.39 -14.95 3.58
N GLU A 77 1.66 -16.05 3.53
CA GLU A 77 1.43 -16.78 2.29
C GLU A 77 0.71 -15.89 1.28
N SER A 78 1.29 -15.76 0.09
CA SER A 78 0.79 -14.83 -0.93
C SER A 78 0.90 -15.37 -2.34
N TYR A 79 -0.03 -14.95 -3.18
CA TYR A 79 -0.03 -15.18 -4.62
C TYR A 79 0.74 -14.06 -5.33
N LEU A 80 1.42 -14.38 -6.43
CA LEU A 80 2.14 -13.37 -7.20
C LEU A 80 1.20 -12.70 -8.21
N PHE A 81 1.36 -11.40 -8.43
CA PHE A 81 0.62 -10.71 -9.49
C PHE A 81 0.90 -11.28 -10.88
N SER A 82 2.11 -11.82 -11.14
CA SER A 82 2.43 -12.49 -12.40
C SER A 82 1.58 -13.74 -12.66
N ASN A 83 1.01 -14.33 -11.62
CA ASN A 83 0.14 -15.51 -11.72
C ASN A 83 -1.35 -15.14 -11.80
N LEU A 84 -1.68 -13.87 -11.53
CA LEU A 84 -3.06 -13.36 -11.58
C LEU A 84 -3.44 -13.04 -13.03
N ILE A 85 -3.85 -14.06 -13.77
CA ILE A 85 -4.13 -14.01 -15.21
C ILE A 85 -5.42 -14.78 -15.56
N GLY A 86 -6.02 -14.47 -16.72
CA GLY A 86 -7.23 -15.16 -17.20
C GLY A 86 -8.33 -15.17 -16.15
N GLU A 87 -8.93 -16.34 -15.91
CA GLU A 87 -10.05 -16.53 -14.97
C GLU A 87 -9.75 -16.01 -13.54
N SER A 88 -8.52 -16.17 -13.06
CA SER A 88 -8.14 -15.67 -11.72
C SER A 88 -8.15 -14.15 -11.63
N LEU A 89 -7.76 -13.45 -12.70
CA LEU A 89 -7.80 -11.99 -12.79
C LEU A 89 -9.25 -11.50 -12.90
N GLU A 90 -10.07 -12.16 -13.73
CA GLU A 90 -11.49 -11.84 -13.87
C GLU A 90 -12.22 -11.97 -12.53
N LYS A 91 -12.08 -13.10 -11.85
CA LYS A 91 -12.64 -13.31 -10.50
C LYS A 91 -12.16 -12.25 -9.49
N TYR A 92 -10.87 -11.91 -9.53
CA TYR A 92 -10.33 -10.87 -8.66
C TYR A 92 -11.02 -9.52 -8.91
N ILE A 93 -11.12 -9.11 -10.17
CA ILE A 93 -11.76 -7.84 -10.54
C ILE A 93 -13.24 -7.85 -10.15
N ASP A 94 -13.96 -8.92 -10.42
CA ASP A 94 -15.39 -9.05 -10.12
C ASP A 94 -15.67 -9.00 -8.62
N VAL A 95 -14.95 -9.80 -7.82
CA VAL A 95 -15.13 -9.83 -6.36
C VAL A 95 -14.80 -8.46 -5.75
N PHE A 96 -13.68 -7.85 -6.14
CA PHE A 96 -13.31 -6.54 -5.63
C PHE A 96 -14.30 -5.46 -6.05
N THR A 97 -14.76 -5.48 -7.30
CA THR A 97 -15.75 -4.53 -7.80
C THR A 97 -17.04 -4.60 -7.00
N ASN A 98 -17.58 -5.80 -6.81
CA ASN A 98 -18.85 -5.98 -6.11
C ASN A 98 -18.72 -5.61 -4.63
N ARG A 99 -17.69 -6.13 -3.94
CA ARG A 99 -17.47 -5.82 -2.50
C ARG A 99 -17.24 -4.34 -2.25
N ILE A 100 -16.46 -3.67 -3.09
CA ILE A 100 -16.21 -2.23 -2.95
C ILE A 100 -17.49 -1.43 -3.22
N LYS A 101 -18.30 -1.79 -4.21
CA LYS A 101 -19.60 -1.17 -4.46
C LYS A 101 -20.53 -1.30 -3.26
N ASP A 102 -20.70 -2.49 -2.71
CA ASP A 102 -21.55 -2.74 -1.54
C ASP A 102 -21.13 -1.87 -0.35
N VAL A 103 -19.82 -1.74 -0.10
CA VAL A 103 -19.27 -0.89 0.95
C VAL A 103 -19.53 0.60 0.66
N ILE A 104 -19.33 1.04 -0.57
CA ILE A 104 -19.58 2.44 -0.95
C ILE A 104 -21.04 2.79 -0.78
N GLU A 105 -21.95 1.92 -1.20
CA GLU A 105 -23.41 2.12 -1.06
C GLU A 105 -23.83 2.18 0.41
N SER A 106 -23.36 1.24 1.24
CA SER A 106 -23.74 1.17 2.64
C SER A 106 -23.08 2.24 3.51
N PHE A 107 -21.80 2.52 3.30
CA PHE A 107 -21.05 3.50 4.08
C PHE A 107 -21.24 4.93 3.60
N ASN A 108 -21.49 5.16 2.30
CA ASN A 108 -21.64 6.45 1.64
C ASN A 108 -20.48 7.42 1.99
N PRO A 109 -19.25 7.14 1.53
CA PRO A 109 -18.06 7.93 1.85
C PRO A 109 -18.06 9.30 1.17
N ASP A 110 -17.53 10.32 1.84
CA ASP A 110 -17.24 11.63 1.26
C ASP A 110 -15.94 11.57 0.43
N ILE A 111 -14.99 10.71 0.85
CA ILE A 111 -13.68 10.55 0.23
C ILE A 111 -13.20 9.09 0.35
N ILE A 112 -12.52 8.60 -0.68
CA ILE A 112 -11.90 7.29 -0.72
C ILE A 112 -10.39 7.44 -0.84
N PHE A 113 -9.66 6.76 0.05
CA PHE A 113 -8.22 6.58 -0.01
C PHE A 113 -7.91 5.15 -0.41
N THR A 114 -7.27 4.96 -1.56
CA THR A 114 -6.86 3.65 -2.04
C THR A 114 -5.34 3.49 -1.97
N ASN A 115 -4.88 2.40 -1.41
CA ASN A 115 -3.45 2.13 -1.24
C ASN A 115 -2.94 1.24 -2.38
N HIS A 116 -1.79 1.65 -2.91
CA HIS A 116 -1.12 1.14 -4.10
C HIS A 116 -1.81 1.54 -5.42
N LEU A 117 -1.06 2.18 -6.29
CA LEU A 117 -1.48 2.54 -7.64
C LEU A 117 -1.43 1.31 -8.56
N TYR A 118 -2.35 0.38 -8.33
CA TYR A 118 -2.40 -0.89 -9.06
C TYR A 118 -3.85 -1.32 -9.34
N ILE A 119 -4.14 -2.63 -9.47
CA ILE A 119 -5.44 -3.15 -9.92
C ILE A 119 -6.61 -2.63 -9.08
N MET A 120 -6.52 -2.72 -7.72
CA MET A 120 -7.61 -2.26 -6.85
C MET A 120 -7.92 -0.77 -7.02
N SER A 121 -6.89 0.09 -7.07
CA SER A 121 -7.07 1.53 -7.31
C SER A 121 -7.68 1.80 -8.69
N SER A 122 -7.31 0.99 -9.68
CA SER A 122 -7.88 1.07 -11.03
C SER A 122 -9.35 0.62 -11.06
N ILE A 123 -9.73 -0.40 -10.30
CA ILE A 123 -11.13 -0.80 -10.12
C ILE A 123 -11.93 0.37 -9.56
N VAL A 124 -11.50 0.96 -8.44
CA VAL A 124 -12.21 2.09 -7.81
C VAL A 124 -12.33 3.28 -8.75
N ALA A 125 -11.25 3.61 -9.45
CA ALA A 125 -11.23 4.70 -10.42
C ALA A 125 -12.18 4.46 -11.62
N SER A 126 -12.46 3.20 -11.95
CA SER A 126 -13.40 2.84 -13.03
C SER A 126 -14.88 3.00 -12.66
N LEU A 127 -15.19 3.12 -11.35
CA LEU A 127 -16.58 3.14 -10.87
C LEU A 127 -17.29 4.49 -11.07
N GLU A 128 -16.59 5.53 -11.53
CA GLU A 128 -17.15 6.87 -11.80
C GLU A 128 -17.99 7.42 -10.62
N LEU A 129 -17.37 7.42 -9.43
CA LEU A 129 -18.03 7.76 -8.19
C LEU A 129 -18.29 9.27 -8.04
N LYS A 130 -19.29 9.63 -7.23
CA LYS A 130 -19.57 11.03 -6.89
C LYS A 130 -18.60 11.60 -5.85
N CYS A 131 -18.02 10.76 -5.00
CA CYS A 131 -17.03 11.15 -4.01
C CYS A 131 -15.61 11.21 -4.62
N LYS A 132 -14.71 11.93 -3.96
CA LYS A 132 -13.33 12.05 -4.38
C LYS A 132 -12.52 10.79 -4.08
N VAL A 133 -11.68 10.37 -5.04
CA VAL A 133 -10.83 9.19 -4.92
C VAL A 133 -9.36 9.56 -5.05
N TYR A 134 -8.58 9.31 -4.00
CA TYR A 134 -7.14 9.57 -3.99
C TYR A 134 -6.36 8.26 -3.84
N GLY A 135 -5.29 8.14 -4.63
CA GLY A 135 -4.37 6.99 -4.57
C GLY A 135 -3.10 7.31 -3.76
N PHE A 136 -2.63 6.35 -2.95
CA PHE A 136 -1.33 6.41 -2.29
C PHE A 136 -0.32 5.54 -3.03
N CYS A 137 0.78 6.15 -3.48
CA CYS A 137 1.90 5.45 -4.10
C CYS A 137 2.93 5.06 -3.05
N HIS A 138 3.19 3.75 -2.93
CA HIS A 138 4.17 3.19 -1.99
C HIS A 138 5.46 2.70 -2.66
N GLY A 139 5.58 2.82 -3.99
CA GLY A 139 6.75 2.44 -4.79
C GLY A 139 6.84 0.96 -5.14
N THR A 140 6.20 0.07 -4.38
CA THR A 140 6.07 -1.35 -4.76
C THR A 140 5.09 -1.55 -5.91
N ASP A 141 4.09 -0.72 -6.00
CA ASP A 141 3.11 -0.60 -7.07
C ASP A 141 3.77 -0.30 -8.43
N LEU A 142 4.57 0.75 -8.52
CA LEU A 142 5.33 1.06 -9.74
C LEU A 142 6.27 -0.09 -10.13
N ARG A 143 6.91 -0.72 -9.14
CA ARG A 143 7.76 -1.89 -9.39
C ARG A 143 6.98 -3.08 -9.95
N GLN A 144 5.77 -3.35 -9.44
CA GLN A 144 4.91 -4.40 -9.98
C GLN A 144 4.46 -4.07 -11.41
N LEU A 145 4.16 -2.80 -11.68
CA LEU A 145 3.80 -2.36 -13.02
C LEU A 145 4.94 -2.58 -14.05
N TYR A 146 6.19 -2.35 -13.65
CA TYR A 146 7.34 -2.63 -14.52
C TYR A 146 7.58 -4.13 -14.75
N LYS A 147 7.16 -4.98 -13.82
CA LYS A 147 7.35 -6.42 -13.91
C LYS A 147 6.24 -7.16 -14.66
N ASN A 148 5.03 -6.64 -14.65
CA ASN A 148 3.84 -7.34 -15.13
C ASN A 148 3.13 -6.53 -16.21
N ASP A 149 3.44 -6.84 -17.48
CA ASP A 149 2.83 -6.15 -18.63
C ASP A 149 1.33 -6.44 -18.78
N ILE A 150 0.91 -7.61 -18.34
CA ILE A 150 -0.46 -8.13 -18.53
C ILE A 150 -1.55 -7.26 -17.89
N HIS A 151 -1.22 -6.52 -16.82
CA HIS A 151 -2.18 -5.67 -16.11
C HIS A 151 -2.15 -4.22 -16.59
N LYS A 152 -1.18 -3.84 -17.42
CA LYS A 152 -0.92 -2.43 -17.80
C LYS A 152 -2.09 -1.77 -18.48
N GLU A 153 -2.71 -2.45 -19.42
CA GLU A 153 -3.85 -1.89 -20.17
C GLU A 153 -4.98 -1.47 -19.23
N PHE A 154 -5.39 -2.36 -18.32
CA PHE A 154 -6.43 -2.06 -17.36
C PHE A 154 -6.04 -0.90 -16.43
N ILE A 155 -4.79 -0.87 -15.98
CA ILE A 155 -4.27 0.15 -15.06
C ILE A 155 -4.17 1.51 -15.76
N TYR A 156 -3.60 1.58 -16.97
CA TYR A 156 -3.45 2.83 -17.71
C TYR A 156 -4.78 3.44 -18.16
N ASN A 157 -5.78 2.61 -18.42
CA ASN A 157 -7.10 3.08 -18.82
C ASN A 157 -7.92 3.65 -17.64
N ASN A 158 -7.63 3.24 -16.41
CA ASN A 158 -8.46 3.60 -15.27
C ASN A 158 -7.75 4.49 -14.23
N LEU A 159 -6.51 4.21 -13.89
CA LEU A 159 -5.80 4.93 -12.82
C LEU A 159 -5.72 6.45 -13.04
N PRO A 160 -5.57 6.99 -14.29
CA PRO A 160 -5.60 8.42 -14.54
C PRO A 160 -6.92 9.12 -14.20
N LYS A 161 -8.00 8.38 -13.95
CA LYS A 161 -9.31 8.91 -13.52
C LYS A 161 -9.36 9.27 -12.04
N LEU A 162 -8.34 8.92 -11.23
CA LEU A 162 -8.25 9.35 -9.84
C LEU A 162 -8.27 10.88 -9.73
N ASP A 163 -8.87 11.41 -8.67
CA ASP A 163 -8.89 12.85 -8.39
C ASP A 163 -7.52 13.39 -7.99
N GLY A 164 -6.67 12.59 -7.38
CA GLY A 164 -5.30 12.93 -7.04
C GLY A 164 -4.49 11.75 -6.53
N ILE A 165 -3.19 11.96 -6.41
CA ILE A 165 -2.24 10.96 -5.96
C ILE A 165 -1.36 11.55 -4.85
N PHE A 166 -1.19 10.82 -3.77
CA PHE A 166 -0.20 11.08 -2.73
C PHE A 166 1.03 10.21 -2.94
N CYS A 167 2.21 10.81 -2.87
CA CYS A 167 3.48 10.10 -3.04
C CYS A 167 4.52 10.53 -2.00
N LEU A 168 5.62 9.76 -1.90
CA LEU A 168 6.58 9.89 -0.81
C LEU A 168 7.74 10.84 -1.12
N SER A 169 7.97 11.19 -2.39
CA SER A 169 9.10 12.04 -2.78
C SER A 169 8.90 12.68 -4.14
N GLU A 170 9.63 13.75 -4.42
CA GLU A 170 9.66 14.39 -5.75
C GLU A 170 10.12 13.44 -6.85
N LYS A 171 11.08 12.54 -6.56
CA LYS A 171 11.49 11.51 -7.52
C LYS A 171 10.32 10.60 -7.90
N GLN A 172 9.53 10.18 -6.91
CA GLN A 172 8.35 9.35 -7.14
C GLN A 172 7.26 10.11 -7.91
N LYS A 173 7.06 11.41 -7.63
CA LYS A 173 6.17 12.28 -8.39
C LYS A 173 6.54 12.30 -9.87
N ILE A 174 7.80 12.51 -10.20
CA ILE A 174 8.30 12.50 -11.59
C ILE A 174 8.05 11.13 -12.25
N GLU A 175 8.28 10.04 -11.51
CA GLU A 175 8.04 8.68 -11.99
C GLU A 175 6.55 8.44 -12.31
N ILE A 176 5.64 8.87 -11.42
CA ILE A 176 4.17 8.77 -11.63
C ILE A 176 3.74 9.56 -12.85
N ILE A 177 4.24 10.78 -13.05
CA ILE A 177 3.95 11.60 -14.23
C ILE A 177 4.33 10.84 -15.50
N ASN A 178 5.55 10.33 -15.55
CA ASN A 178 6.08 9.65 -16.74
C ASN A 178 5.36 8.33 -17.04
N VAL A 179 5.01 7.56 -16.00
CA VAL A 179 4.40 6.24 -16.14
C VAL A 179 2.93 6.34 -16.54
N PHE A 180 2.17 7.24 -15.92
CA PHE A 180 0.73 7.33 -16.12
C PHE A 180 0.29 8.52 -16.97
N ASN A 181 1.21 9.35 -17.45
CA ASN A 181 0.90 10.65 -18.07
C ASN A 181 -0.07 11.47 -17.19
N TYR A 182 0.15 11.43 -15.87
CA TYR A 182 -0.75 12.02 -14.90
C TYR A 182 -0.44 13.51 -14.68
N SER A 183 -1.49 14.32 -14.43
CA SER A 183 -1.33 15.78 -14.23
C SER A 183 -0.49 16.11 -12.99
N PRO A 184 0.61 16.89 -13.12
CA PRO A 184 1.51 17.20 -12.01
C PRO A 184 0.87 17.94 -10.83
N ASP A 185 -0.17 18.74 -11.11
CA ASP A 185 -0.93 19.52 -10.13
C ASP A 185 -1.83 18.65 -9.24
N LYS A 186 -2.16 17.44 -9.69
CA LYS A 186 -2.91 16.45 -8.94
C LYS A 186 -2.03 15.47 -8.14
N ILE A 187 -0.71 15.65 -8.14
CA ILE A 187 0.21 14.80 -7.36
C ILE A 187 0.79 15.59 -6.20
N HIS A 188 0.54 15.08 -4.99
CA HIS A 188 0.95 15.70 -3.74
C HIS A 188 2.08 14.90 -3.09
N VAL A 189 3.24 15.52 -2.88
CA VAL A 189 4.36 14.91 -2.16
C VAL A 189 4.15 15.12 -0.67
N ILE A 190 3.90 14.04 0.07
CA ILE A 190 3.58 14.09 1.51
C ILE A 190 4.64 13.44 2.40
N GLY A 191 5.62 12.74 1.82
CA GLY A 191 6.63 12.00 2.57
C GLY A 191 6.12 10.72 3.21
N GLY A 192 7.02 9.95 3.82
CA GLY A 192 6.69 8.69 4.47
C GLY A 192 6.16 8.84 5.90
N GLY A 193 6.53 9.92 6.57
CA GLY A 193 6.24 10.12 7.98
C GLY A 193 6.97 9.13 8.91
N TYR A 194 6.87 9.35 10.19
CA TYR A 194 7.26 8.42 11.24
C TYR A 194 6.46 8.73 12.51
N ASP A 195 6.30 7.73 13.36
CA ASP A 195 5.64 7.89 14.65
C ASP A 195 6.57 8.62 15.62
N ILE A 196 6.23 9.85 15.97
CA ILE A 196 7.02 10.72 16.85
C ILE A 196 7.04 10.22 18.30
N ASP A 197 5.99 9.52 18.74
CA ASP A 197 5.88 8.98 20.09
C ASP A 197 6.80 7.75 20.26
N PHE A 198 7.05 7.02 19.16
CA PHE A 198 7.94 5.87 19.13
C PHE A 198 9.36 6.23 18.68
N CYS A 199 9.50 7.08 17.66
CA CYS A 199 10.78 7.49 17.08
C CYS A 199 11.16 8.87 17.57
N TYR A 200 11.72 8.99 18.76
CA TYR A 200 12.19 10.27 19.30
C TYR A 200 13.71 10.30 19.39
N LYS A 201 14.27 11.51 19.27
CA LYS A 201 15.68 11.74 19.49
C LYS A 201 16.01 11.57 20.98
N GLY A 202 16.77 10.54 21.32
CA GLY A 202 17.27 10.35 22.68
C GLY A 202 18.22 11.46 23.11
N LYS A 203 18.72 11.39 24.36
CA LYS A 203 19.73 12.35 24.86
C LYS A 203 20.92 12.39 23.89
N ASP A 204 21.43 13.60 23.62
CA ASP A 204 22.60 13.78 22.76
C ASP A 204 23.77 12.95 23.28
N LYS A 205 24.23 12.02 22.46
CA LYS A 205 25.43 11.25 22.78
C LYS A 205 26.64 12.14 22.59
N ILE A 206 27.43 12.30 23.64
CA ILE A 206 28.74 12.96 23.53
C ILE A 206 29.63 12.03 22.69
N TYR A 207 30.01 12.47 21.51
CA TYR A 207 30.87 11.72 20.61
C TYR A 207 32.31 11.75 21.16
N ASN A 208 32.79 10.63 21.65
CA ASN A 208 34.20 10.47 21.97
C ASN A 208 34.91 9.94 20.71
N LYS A 209 35.90 10.70 20.20
CA LYS A 209 36.67 10.34 19.00
C LYS A 209 37.39 8.97 19.13
N ASN A 210 37.61 8.50 20.33
CA ASN A 210 38.26 7.23 20.62
C ASN A 210 37.29 6.07 20.83
N SER A 211 35.99 6.30 20.77
CA SER A 211 35.00 5.21 20.89
C SER A 211 34.84 4.44 19.59
N LYS A 212 34.69 3.10 19.71
CA LYS A 212 34.35 2.26 18.55
C LYS A 212 33.04 2.72 17.92
N ILE A 213 33.02 2.85 16.61
CA ILE A 213 31.79 3.14 15.85
C ILE A 213 30.87 1.94 15.97
N LYS A 214 29.63 2.19 16.42
CA LYS A 214 28.57 1.17 16.45
C LYS A 214 27.67 1.35 15.24
N LEU A 215 27.56 0.33 14.42
CA LEU A 215 26.67 0.30 13.26
C LEU A 215 25.48 -0.59 13.56
N ILE A 216 24.31 -0.16 13.12
CA ILE A 216 23.05 -0.92 13.25
C ILE A 216 22.48 -1.07 11.83
N TYR A 217 22.10 -2.29 11.50
CA TYR A 217 21.30 -2.58 10.30
C TYR A 217 19.87 -2.88 10.74
N ALA A 218 18.90 -2.16 10.15
CA ALA A 218 17.49 -2.41 10.33
C ALA A 218 16.84 -2.67 8.96
N GLY A 219 16.31 -3.87 8.74
CA GLY A 219 15.68 -4.23 7.48
C GLY A 219 15.54 -5.74 7.28
N LYS A 220 14.81 -6.14 6.22
CA LYS A 220 14.73 -7.56 5.84
C LYS A 220 16.11 -8.09 5.47
N PHE A 221 16.46 -9.27 5.95
CA PHE A 221 17.68 -9.97 5.59
C PHE A 221 17.54 -10.54 4.16
N SER A 222 17.77 -9.70 3.15
CA SER A 222 17.66 -10.08 1.74
C SER A 222 18.73 -9.41 0.89
N ARG A 223 19.07 -10.06 -0.22
CA ARG A 223 20.02 -9.53 -1.21
C ARG A 223 19.64 -8.14 -1.72
N SER A 224 18.34 -7.95 -1.97
CA SER A 224 17.78 -6.67 -2.47
C SER A 224 17.92 -5.51 -1.48
N LYS A 225 18.15 -5.80 -0.18
CA LYS A 225 18.38 -4.80 0.87
C LYS A 225 19.86 -4.51 1.13
N GLY A 226 20.77 -5.09 0.34
CA GLY A 226 22.19 -4.75 0.35
C GLY A 226 22.99 -5.35 1.52
N ILE A 227 22.43 -6.24 2.35
CA ILE A 227 23.11 -6.79 3.51
C ILE A 227 24.42 -7.50 3.16
N ILE A 228 24.49 -8.19 2.02
CA ILE A 228 25.70 -8.87 1.57
C ILE A 228 26.82 -7.87 1.24
N TYR A 229 26.47 -6.73 0.66
CA TYR A 229 27.44 -5.67 0.38
C TYR A 229 27.95 -5.01 1.66
N LEU A 230 27.07 -4.85 2.66
CA LEU A 230 27.47 -4.36 3.97
C LEU A 230 28.47 -5.32 4.64
N LEU A 231 28.19 -6.63 4.67
CA LEU A 231 29.09 -7.63 5.22
C LEU A 231 30.46 -7.63 4.50
N LYS A 232 30.47 -7.60 3.16
CA LYS A 232 31.71 -7.51 2.39
C LYS A 232 32.51 -6.22 2.64
N ALA A 233 31.83 -5.12 2.96
CA ALA A 233 32.51 -3.88 3.32
C ALA A 233 33.18 -4.01 4.71
N PHE A 234 32.58 -4.75 5.64
CA PHE A 234 33.17 -5.02 6.95
C PHE A 234 34.44 -5.90 6.89
N GLU A 235 34.56 -6.77 5.87
CA GLU A 235 35.77 -7.58 5.67
C GLU A 235 37.01 -6.74 5.30
N LYS A 236 36.80 -5.46 4.93
CA LYS A 236 37.85 -4.54 4.47
C LYS A 236 38.26 -3.49 5.51
N ILE A 237 37.62 -3.49 6.67
CA ILE A 237 37.86 -2.57 7.80
C ILE A 237 38.47 -3.34 8.96
#